data_f98b5370da6293593dbbbf1ff506d5d4
#
_entry.id   f98b5370da6293593dbbbf1ff506d5d4
#
_cell.length_a   1.000
_cell.length_b   1.000
_cell.length_c   1.000
_cell.angle_alpha   90.00
_cell.angle_beta   90.00
_cell.angle_gamma   90.00
#
_symmetry.space_group_name_H-M   'P 1'
#
loop_
_entity.id
_entity.type
_entity.pdbx_description
1 polymer ?
#
loop_
_entity_poly.entity_id
_entity_poly.type
_entity_poly.pdbx_seq_one_letter_code
_entity_poly.pdbx_strand_id
1 'polypeptide(L)'
;MSSVLRPIKILSLAMIAAISLAIGQMAADEAKPVKLEDKLGTLIIECDGLANDKGEVLAGLYNEAKKFPEPNQALRNLKGKPANKKCIIKTDKLPFGDYALAVMHDKNKSGNMDYILFKVPTERYGFSNNKRPAKFAPPNFEACRFVIDKPVVKIKITLK
;
A
#
# COMPACT_ATOMS: atom_id res chain seq x y z
N MET A 1 -16.02 89.25 -36.38
CA MET A 1 -16.66 87.91 -36.28
C MET A 1 -15.63 86.95 -35.69
N SER A 2 -15.67 86.80 -34.41
CA SER A 2 -14.68 86.03 -33.63
C SER A 2 -15.29 84.69 -33.22
N SER A 3 -14.73 83.58 -33.72
CA SER A 3 -15.09 82.26 -33.28
C SER A 3 -14.15 81.84 -32.12
N VAL A 4 -14.72 81.67 -30.95
CA VAL A 4 -14.03 81.24 -29.72
C VAL A 4 -13.97 79.73 -29.73
N LEU A 5 -12.77 79.16 -29.92
CA LEU A 5 -12.49 77.77 -29.66
C LEU A 5 -12.33 77.55 -28.14
N ARG A 6 -13.17 76.66 -27.59
CA ARG A 6 -13.02 76.20 -26.19
C ARG A 6 -12.01 75.05 -26.12
N PRO A 7 -11.10 75.01 -25.17
CA PRO A 7 -10.13 73.91 -25.04
C PRO A 7 -10.83 72.69 -24.41
N ILE A 8 -10.68 71.51 -25.09
CA ILE A 8 -11.06 70.21 -24.56
C ILE A 8 -10.03 69.85 -23.47
N LYS A 9 -10.50 69.70 -22.25
CA LYS A 9 -9.69 69.19 -21.15
C LYS A 9 -9.38 67.72 -21.40
N ILE A 10 -8.10 67.42 -21.64
CA ILE A 10 -7.59 66.06 -21.63
C ILE A 10 -7.57 65.57 -20.19
N LEU A 11 -8.55 64.70 -19.86
CA LEU A 11 -8.63 64.07 -18.58
C LEU A 11 -7.61 62.94 -18.57
N SER A 12 -6.75 62.97 -17.58
CA SER A 12 -5.50 62.31 -17.42
C SER A 12 -5.51 60.79 -17.66
N LEU A 13 -4.53 60.34 -18.42
CA LEU A 13 -4.12 58.97 -18.74
C LEU A 13 -3.55 58.20 -17.50
N ALA A 14 -3.73 58.75 -16.30
CA ALA A 14 -3.14 58.19 -15.07
C ALA A 14 -4.03 57.17 -14.33
N MET A 15 -5.24 56.91 -14.82
CA MET A 15 -6.18 56.02 -14.10
C MET A 15 -6.33 54.62 -14.71
N ILE A 16 -5.63 54.36 -15.82
CA ILE A 16 -5.67 53.01 -16.47
C ILE A 16 -4.51 52.11 -16.04
N ALA A 17 -3.45 52.68 -15.42
CA ALA A 17 -2.29 51.89 -14.98
C ALA A 17 -2.48 51.17 -13.62
N ALA A 18 -3.50 51.51 -12.84
CA ALA A 18 -3.73 50.92 -11.49
C ALA A 18 -4.59 49.66 -11.49
N ILE A 19 -5.24 49.32 -12.60
CA ILE A 19 -6.12 48.12 -12.67
C ILE A 19 -5.38 46.91 -13.23
N SER A 20 -4.24 47.08 -13.88
CA SER A 20 -3.47 45.99 -14.49
C SER A 20 -2.54 45.26 -13.49
N LEU A 21 -2.38 45.76 -12.27
CA LEU A 21 -1.46 45.17 -11.28
C LEU A 21 -2.13 44.29 -10.23
N ALA A 22 -3.47 44.18 -10.25
CA ALA A 22 -4.23 43.40 -9.29
C ALA A 22 -4.64 41.99 -9.79
N ILE A 23 -4.34 41.63 -11.05
CA ILE A 23 -4.70 40.32 -11.64
C ILE A 23 -3.50 39.33 -11.64
N GLY A 24 -2.34 39.77 -11.20
CA GLY A 24 -1.09 38.98 -11.27
C GLY A 24 -0.73 38.18 -10.03
N GLN A 25 -1.55 38.10 -9.01
CA GLN A 25 -1.23 37.36 -7.75
C GLN A 25 -2.34 36.46 -7.27
N MET A 26 -3.05 35.79 -8.17
CA MET A 26 -3.56 34.47 -7.82
C MET A 26 -2.36 33.53 -7.95
N ALA A 27 -1.59 33.40 -6.82
CA ALA A 27 -0.59 32.38 -6.65
C ALA A 27 -1.26 31.07 -7.05
N ALA A 28 -0.82 30.49 -8.15
CA ALA A 28 -1.00 29.07 -8.37
C ALA A 28 -0.38 28.42 -7.13
N ASP A 29 -1.23 27.94 -6.24
CA ASP A 29 -0.85 26.99 -5.22
C ASP A 29 -0.35 25.79 -6.02
N GLU A 30 0.97 25.78 -6.29
CA GLU A 30 1.63 24.63 -6.91
C GLU A 30 1.46 23.47 -5.95
N ALA A 31 0.38 22.70 -6.17
CA ALA A 31 0.16 21.46 -5.48
C ALA A 31 1.44 20.63 -5.64
N LYS A 32 2.26 20.56 -4.58
CA LYS A 32 3.47 19.74 -4.57
C LYS A 32 3.09 18.38 -5.15
N PRO A 33 3.87 17.83 -6.09
CA PRO A 33 3.59 16.52 -6.64
C PRO A 33 3.53 15.53 -5.47
N VAL A 34 2.35 14.98 -5.22
CA VAL A 34 2.15 13.97 -4.17
C VAL A 34 2.97 12.77 -4.58
N LYS A 35 4.06 12.50 -3.85
CA LYS A 35 4.87 11.32 -4.06
C LYS A 35 4.01 10.08 -3.81
N LEU A 36 4.27 9.00 -4.54
CA LEU A 36 3.52 7.76 -4.42
C LEU A 36 3.56 7.22 -2.96
N GLU A 37 4.67 7.43 -2.28
CA GLU A 37 4.92 7.08 -0.87
C GLU A 37 4.09 7.88 0.14
N ASP A 38 3.53 9.05 -0.25
CA ASP A 38 2.63 9.84 0.61
C ASP A 38 1.19 9.31 0.58
N LYS A 39 0.87 8.42 -0.37
CA LYS A 39 -0.44 7.77 -0.47
C LYS A 39 -0.45 6.52 0.39
N LEU A 40 -1.51 6.35 1.17
CA LEU A 40 -1.68 5.22 2.08
C LEU A 40 -2.85 4.34 1.62
N GLY A 41 -2.65 3.04 1.69
CA GLY A 41 -3.67 2.04 1.39
C GLY A 41 -3.94 1.10 2.56
N THR A 42 -5.03 0.38 2.43
CA THR A 42 -5.46 -0.71 3.28
C THR A 42 -5.27 -2.02 2.53
N LEU A 43 -4.65 -3.00 3.17
CA LEU A 43 -4.54 -4.35 2.65
C LEU A 43 -5.51 -5.28 3.40
N ILE A 44 -6.29 -6.03 2.65
CA ILE A 44 -7.17 -7.10 3.14
C ILE A 44 -6.62 -8.43 2.62
N ILE A 45 -6.25 -9.32 3.53
CA ILE A 45 -5.69 -10.63 3.23
C ILE A 45 -6.78 -11.65 3.52
N GLU A 46 -7.25 -12.34 2.48
CA GLU A 46 -8.23 -13.41 2.57
C GLU A 46 -7.50 -14.76 2.49
N CYS A 47 -7.44 -15.48 3.60
CA CYS A 47 -6.80 -16.79 3.69
C CYS A 47 -7.85 -17.88 3.65
N ASP A 48 -7.65 -18.88 2.81
CA ASP A 48 -8.43 -20.13 2.81
C ASP A 48 -7.52 -21.36 2.87
N GLY A 49 -8.13 -22.54 2.89
CA GLY A 49 -7.37 -23.78 2.96
C GLY A 49 -6.76 -24.08 4.33
N LEU A 50 -7.22 -23.46 5.41
CA LEU A 50 -6.76 -23.75 6.76
C LEU A 50 -7.13 -25.20 7.15
N ALA A 51 -6.29 -25.83 7.98
CA ALA A 51 -6.51 -27.22 8.42
C ALA A 51 -7.78 -27.35 9.29
N ASN A 52 -8.00 -26.40 10.18
CA ASN A 52 -9.13 -26.31 11.12
C ASN A 52 -9.26 -24.86 11.64
N ASP A 53 -10.10 -24.65 12.64
CA ASP A 53 -10.32 -23.32 13.25
C ASP A 53 -9.54 -23.13 14.57
N LYS A 54 -8.54 -23.98 14.87
CA LYS A 54 -7.70 -23.86 16.05
C LYS A 54 -6.49 -22.95 15.76
N GLY A 55 -5.89 -22.42 16.82
CA GLY A 55 -4.68 -21.61 16.70
C GLY A 55 -4.92 -20.21 16.17
N GLU A 56 -4.02 -19.74 15.35
CA GLU A 56 -4.04 -18.41 14.70
C GLU A 56 -3.41 -18.46 13.29
N VAL A 57 -3.72 -17.49 12.46
CA VAL A 57 -3.05 -17.30 11.18
C VAL A 57 -2.03 -16.19 11.36
N LEU A 58 -0.77 -16.48 11.08
CA LEU A 58 0.33 -15.52 11.11
C LEU A 58 0.68 -15.12 9.69
N ALA A 59 0.84 -13.82 9.45
CA ALA A 59 1.22 -13.30 8.15
C ALA A 59 2.35 -12.26 8.29
N GLY A 60 3.49 -12.54 7.65
CA GLY A 60 4.57 -11.58 7.46
C GLY A 60 4.35 -10.78 6.18
N LEU A 61 4.32 -9.45 6.31
CA LEU A 61 4.28 -8.52 5.18
C LEU A 61 5.67 -7.92 4.95
N TYR A 62 6.14 -7.94 3.73
CA TYR A 62 7.49 -7.51 3.33
C TYR A 62 7.42 -6.51 2.18
N ASN A 63 8.33 -5.55 2.18
CA ASN A 63 8.56 -4.60 1.09
C ASN A 63 10.01 -4.59 0.60
N GLU A 64 10.83 -5.50 1.08
CA GLU A 64 12.25 -5.65 0.70
C GLU A 64 12.56 -7.10 0.33
N ALA A 65 13.08 -7.30 -0.88
CA ALA A 65 13.40 -8.64 -1.40
C ALA A 65 14.42 -9.40 -0.53
N LYS A 66 15.39 -8.71 0.05
CA LYS A 66 16.44 -9.32 0.89
C LYS A 66 15.92 -9.85 2.22
N LYS A 67 14.78 -9.35 2.67
CA LYS A 67 14.15 -9.72 3.95
C LYS A 67 13.11 -10.83 3.80
N PHE A 68 12.63 -11.04 2.59
CA PHE A 68 11.58 -12.03 2.33
C PHE A 68 12.16 -13.44 2.14
N PRO A 69 11.55 -14.47 2.73
CA PRO A 69 10.41 -14.48 3.67
C PRO A 69 10.82 -14.69 5.13
N GLU A 70 11.93 -14.10 5.58
CA GLU A 70 12.49 -14.30 6.92
C GLU A 70 11.54 -13.77 8.02
N PRO A 71 11.03 -14.60 8.93
CA PRO A 71 9.98 -14.23 9.88
C PRO A 71 10.30 -13.00 10.73
N ASN A 72 11.56 -12.88 11.19
CA ASN A 72 12.00 -11.77 12.06
C ASN A 72 12.34 -10.48 11.28
N GLN A 73 12.20 -10.48 9.95
CA GLN A 73 12.54 -9.35 9.10
C GLN A 73 11.32 -8.78 8.37
N ALA A 74 10.13 -9.24 8.71
CA ALA A 74 8.90 -8.69 8.16
C ALA A 74 8.74 -7.21 8.53
N LEU A 75 8.28 -6.39 7.58
CA LEU A 75 7.87 -5.01 7.82
C LEU A 75 6.75 -4.94 8.86
N ARG A 76 5.80 -5.89 8.78
CA ARG A 76 4.72 -6.06 9.77
C ARG A 76 4.46 -7.55 9.99
N ASN A 77 4.31 -7.91 11.26
CA ASN A 77 3.76 -9.19 11.66
C ASN A 77 2.27 -9.01 11.97
N LEU A 78 1.43 -9.73 11.25
CA LEU A 78 -0.02 -9.64 11.32
C LEU A 78 -0.58 -10.96 11.84
N LYS A 79 -1.70 -10.89 12.54
CA LYS A 79 -2.39 -12.05 13.10
C LYS A 79 -3.87 -12.02 12.77
N GLY A 80 -4.45 -13.20 12.58
CA GLY A 80 -5.87 -13.37 12.39
C GLY A 80 -6.40 -14.64 13.04
N LYS A 81 -7.67 -14.62 13.42
CA LYS A 81 -8.33 -15.77 14.02
C LYS A 81 -9.01 -16.62 12.93
N PRO A 82 -8.75 -17.94 12.87
CA PRO A 82 -9.49 -18.85 12.00
C PRO A 82 -10.99 -18.90 12.30
N ALA A 83 -11.79 -18.96 11.23
CA ALA A 83 -13.22 -19.23 11.32
C ALA A 83 -13.68 -19.91 10.02
N ASN A 84 -14.38 -21.05 10.12
CA ASN A 84 -14.83 -21.85 8.98
C ASN A 84 -13.68 -22.20 8.00
N LYS A 85 -12.50 -22.55 8.54
CA LYS A 85 -11.26 -22.84 7.80
C LYS A 85 -10.81 -21.69 6.88
N LYS A 86 -11.14 -20.47 7.25
CA LYS A 86 -10.74 -19.20 6.57
C LYS A 86 -10.28 -18.20 7.61
N CYS A 87 -9.57 -17.18 7.15
CA CYS A 87 -9.19 -16.05 7.98
C CYS A 87 -9.15 -14.78 7.13
N ILE A 88 -9.57 -13.66 7.70
CA ILE A 88 -9.42 -12.34 7.09
C ILE A 88 -8.56 -11.50 8.01
N ILE A 89 -7.48 -10.96 7.46
CA ILE A 89 -6.57 -10.05 8.17
C ILE A 89 -6.60 -8.72 7.45
N LYS A 90 -6.73 -7.64 8.21
CA LYS A 90 -6.72 -6.27 7.68
C LYS A 90 -5.56 -5.48 8.28
N THR A 91 -4.86 -4.71 7.47
CA THR A 91 -3.86 -3.75 7.91
C THR A 91 -3.95 -2.46 7.12
N ASP A 92 -3.92 -1.35 7.84
CA ASP A 92 -4.11 0.00 7.30
C ASP A 92 -2.78 0.78 7.23
N LYS A 93 -2.81 1.95 6.61
CA LYS A 93 -1.69 2.90 6.56
C LYS A 93 -0.42 2.27 5.97
N LEU A 94 -0.57 1.54 4.88
CA LEU A 94 0.55 1.04 4.10
C LEU A 94 0.86 2.05 2.99
N PRO A 95 2.09 2.55 2.89
CA PRO A 95 2.52 3.33 1.74
C PRO A 95 2.24 2.60 0.43
N PHE A 96 1.92 3.34 -0.63
CA PHE A 96 1.83 2.74 -1.96
C PHE A 96 3.20 2.18 -2.35
N GLY A 97 3.22 1.00 -2.96
CA GLY A 97 4.46 0.32 -3.32
C GLY A 97 4.30 -1.19 -3.47
N ASP A 98 5.46 -1.84 -3.58
CA ASP A 98 5.57 -3.28 -3.79
C ASP A 98 5.67 -4.03 -2.46
N TYR A 99 4.92 -5.14 -2.38
CA TYR A 99 4.86 -5.97 -1.19
C TYR A 99 4.81 -7.46 -1.55
N ALA A 100 5.20 -8.30 -0.61
CA ALA A 100 5.00 -9.74 -0.65
C ALA A 100 4.49 -10.24 0.72
N LEU A 101 3.77 -11.36 0.73
CA LEU A 101 3.23 -12.00 1.92
C LEU A 101 3.73 -13.44 2.04
N ALA A 102 4.10 -13.81 3.25
CA ALA A 102 4.25 -15.19 3.70
C ALA A 102 3.24 -15.44 4.85
N VAL A 103 2.44 -16.49 4.74
CA VAL A 103 1.34 -16.76 5.67
C VAL A 103 1.42 -18.21 6.15
N MET A 104 1.17 -18.45 7.44
CA MET A 104 1.08 -19.79 8.01
C MET A 104 -0.12 -19.92 8.95
N HIS A 105 -0.63 -21.14 9.07
CA HIS A 105 -1.66 -21.50 10.03
C HIS A 105 -1.02 -22.14 11.26
N ASP A 106 -0.68 -21.36 12.23
CA ASP A 106 -0.11 -21.77 13.51
C ASP A 106 -1.21 -22.39 14.39
N LYS A 107 -1.32 -23.73 14.33
CA LYS A 107 -2.39 -24.48 15.00
C LYS A 107 -2.23 -24.56 16.51
N ASN A 108 -1.02 -24.54 17.01
CA ASN A 108 -0.67 -24.72 18.41
C ASN A 108 -0.23 -23.43 19.11
N LYS A 109 -0.15 -22.30 18.35
CA LYS A 109 0.28 -20.98 18.80
C LYS A 109 1.75 -20.98 19.28
N SER A 110 2.59 -21.77 18.63
CA SER A 110 4.04 -21.79 18.89
C SER A 110 4.75 -20.49 18.43
N GLY A 111 4.13 -19.75 17.50
CA GLY A 111 4.69 -18.58 16.87
C GLY A 111 5.69 -18.88 15.76
N ASN A 112 5.99 -20.14 15.51
CA ASN A 112 6.97 -20.59 14.53
C ASN A 112 6.39 -21.71 13.67
N MET A 113 6.97 -21.94 12.48
CA MET A 113 6.65 -23.09 11.66
C MET A 113 7.16 -24.36 12.33
N ASP A 114 6.25 -25.31 12.52
CA ASP A 114 6.60 -26.64 13.02
C ASP A 114 7.04 -27.57 11.89
N TYR A 115 8.01 -28.41 12.18
CA TYR A 115 8.60 -29.35 11.21
C TYR A 115 8.69 -30.75 11.78
N ILE A 116 8.52 -31.75 10.92
CA ILE A 116 8.90 -33.15 11.18
C ILE A 116 10.20 -33.47 10.48
N LEU A 117 10.63 -34.75 10.51
CA LEU A 117 11.85 -35.24 9.85
C LEU A 117 12.07 -34.61 8.46
N PHE A 118 13.35 -34.28 8.18
CA PHE A 118 13.78 -33.65 6.92
C PHE A 118 13.21 -32.26 6.66
N LYS A 119 12.86 -31.49 7.71
CA LYS A 119 12.32 -30.14 7.62
C LYS A 119 11.02 -30.03 6.80
N VAL A 120 10.20 -31.07 6.84
CA VAL A 120 8.86 -31.00 6.22
C VAL A 120 7.93 -30.21 7.14
N PRO A 121 7.33 -29.10 6.68
CA PRO A 121 6.36 -28.34 7.46
C PRO A 121 5.15 -29.17 7.85
N THR A 122 4.71 -29.09 9.11
CA THR A 122 3.49 -29.76 9.60
C THR A 122 2.29 -28.82 9.61
N GLU A 123 2.55 -27.56 9.41
CA GLU A 123 1.56 -26.51 9.36
C GLU A 123 1.34 -26.02 7.93
N ARG A 124 0.09 -25.67 7.63
CA ARG A 124 -0.24 -25.16 6.31
C ARG A 124 0.28 -23.74 6.15
N TYR A 125 0.83 -23.47 4.99
CA TYR A 125 1.38 -22.15 4.65
C TYR A 125 1.08 -21.77 3.20
N GLY A 126 1.29 -20.51 2.89
CA GLY A 126 1.13 -19.97 1.55
C GLY A 126 1.83 -18.64 1.39
N PHE A 127 1.97 -18.23 0.14
CA PHE A 127 2.60 -16.97 -0.24
C PHE A 127 1.65 -16.19 -1.14
N SER A 128 1.81 -14.87 -1.21
CA SER A 128 1.07 -14.03 -2.17
C SER A 128 1.24 -14.57 -3.60
N ASN A 129 0.26 -14.26 -4.44
CA ASN A 129 0.11 -14.84 -5.79
C ASN A 129 -0.01 -16.38 -5.81
N ASN A 130 -0.29 -16.99 -4.65
CA ASN A 130 -0.37 -18.45 -4.48
C ASN A 130 0.87 -19.21 -5.01
N LYS A 131 2.05 -18.55 -4.94
CA LYS A 131 3.31 -19.18 -5.33
C LYS A 131 3.67 -20.32 -4.39
N ARG A 132 4.36 -21.30 -4.95
CA ARG A 132 4.78 -22.50 -4.23
C ARG A 132 6.30 -22.57 -4.14
N PRO A 133 6.83 -23.16 -3.06
CA PRO A 133 8.24 -23.46 -2.99
C PRO A 133 8.69 -24.33 -4.16
N ALA A 134 9.86 -24.05 -4.68
CA ALA A 134 10.53 -24.92 -5.64
C ALA A 134 11.44 -25.86 -4.85
N LYS A 135 11.15 -27.18 -4.89
CA LYS A 135 11.86 -28.18 -4.10
C LYS A 135 11.84 -27.84 -2.59
N PHE A 136 12.95 -27.35 -2.05
CA PHE A 136 13.11 -27.07 -0.62
C PHE A 136 13.32 -25.58 -0.30
N ALA A 137 13.19 -24.71 -1.29
CA ALA A 137 13.39 -23.27 -1.12
C ALA A 137 12.06 -22.52 -1.23
N PRO A 138 11.79 -21.52 -0.37
CA PRO A 138 10.63 -20.64 -0.53
C PRO A 138 10.72 -19.90 -1.87
N PRO A 139 9.58 -19.42 -2.41
CA PRO A 139 9.59 -18.58 -3.60
C PRO A 139 10.29 -17.25 -3.28
N ASN A 140 10.85 -16.62 -4.30
CA ASN A 140 11.48 -15.30 -4.13
C ASN A 140 10.43 -14.17 -4.04
N PHE A 141 10.87 -13.00 -3.63
CA PHE A 141 10.03 -11.81 -3.48
C PHE A 141 9.31 -11.44 -4.78
N GLU A 142 10.03 -11.42 -5.92
CA GLU A 142 9.47 -11.03 -7.22
C GLU A 142 8.32 -11.94 -7.66
N ALA A 143 8.42 -13.24 -7.41
CA ALA A 143 7.34 -14.18 -7.71
C ALA A 143 6.09 -13.93 -6.84
N CYS A 144 6.28 -13.46 -5.61
CA CYS A 144 5.22 -13.20 -4.64
C CYS A 144 4.76 -11.73 -4.64
N ARG A 145 5.43 -10.85 -5.39
CA ARG A 145 5.19 -9.42 -5.39
C ARG A 145 3.77 -9.05 -5.84
N PHE A 146 3.14 -8.17 -5.11
CA PHE A 146 1.91 -7.45 -5.48
C PHE A 146 2.06 -5.97 -5.16
N VAL A 147 1.21 -5.14 -5.75
CA VAL A 147 1.30 -3.69 -5.62
C VAL A 147 0.14 -3.16 -4.79
N ILE A 148 0.43 -2.25 -3.87
CA ILE A 148 -0.57 -1.38 -3.24
C ILE A 148 -0.49 -0.04 -3.98
N ASP A 149 -1.46 0.23 -4.87
CA ASP A 149 -1.55 1.39 -5.76
C ASP A 149 -2.88 2.15 -5.64
N LYS A 150 -3.74 1.70 -4.72
CA LYS A 150 -5.09 2.24 -4.50
C LYS A 150 -5.48 2.12 -3.01
N PRO A 151 -6.52 2.85 -2.58
CA PRO A 151 -6.92 2.93 -1.17
C PRO A 151 -7.23 1.58 -0.52
N VAL A 152 -7.71 0.58 -1.27
CA VAL A 152 -7.99 -0.77 -0.76
C VAL A 152 -7.51 -1.81 -1.77
N VAL A 153 -6.63 -2.70 -1.32
CA VAL A 153 -6.15 -3.86 -2.08
C VAL A 153 -6.57 -5.13 -1.35
N LYS A 154 -7.10 -6.11 -2.08
CA LYS A 154 -7.44 -7.43 -1.55
C LYS A 154 -6.56 -8.48 -2.18
N ILE A 155 -6.01 -9.36 -1.35
CA ILE A 155 -5.17 -10.49 -1.78
C ILE A 155 -5.74 -11.76 -1.20
N LYS A 156 -5.92 -12.76 -2.06
CA LYS A 156 -6.36 -14.09 -1.64
C LYS A 156 -5.19 -15.06 -1.64
N ILE A 157 -5.02 -15.80 -0.53
CA ILE A 157 -3.97 -16.80 -0.35
C ILE A 157 -4.60 -18.11 0.11
N THR A 158 -4.33 -19.18 -0.64
CA THR A 158 -4.77 -20.55 -0.29
C THR A 158 -3.61 -21.29 0.37
N LEU A 159 -3.75 -21.61 1.65
CA LEU A 159 -2.76 -22.40 2.41
C LEU A 159 -2.86 -23.88 2.07
N LYS A 160 -1.73 -24.55 1.99
CA LYS A 160 -1.64 -25.99 1.73
C LYS A 160 -0.62 -26.65 2.65
#